data_65fa79cd93461a36dc939a5133dbd6e3
#
_entry.id   65fa79cd93461a36dc939a5133dbd6e3
#
_cell.length_a   1.000
_cell.length_b   1.000
_cell.length_c   1.000
_cell.angle_alpha   90.00
_cell.angle_beta   90.00
_cell.angle_gamma   90.00
#
_symmetry.space_group_name_H-M   'P 1'
#
loop_
_entity.id
_entity.type
_entity.pdbx_description
1 polymer ?
#
loop_
_entity_poly.entity_id
_entity_poly.type
_entity_poly.pdbx_seq_one_letter_code
_entity_poly.pdbx_strand_id
1 'polypeptide(L)'
;MDLLLDEVDFGSGFRAVRDKLIITMFYSTGIRRAELIGLRDVDVDLMASTIKVTGKRNKQRIIPFGKELRTMIEEYRAIRAKEIGGGYPYFFIKEDGEALYPQLVYRVVTHYLETVCSLTKKSPHVLRHTFASAMLNNGAELNSVKALLGHSSLASTEVYTHITLKKSYKQAHPRAERKGENYGN
;
A
#
# COMPACT_ATOMS: atom_id res chain seq x y z
N MET A 1 0.29 11.84 8.78
CA MET A 1 0.40 11.00 7.56
C MET A 1 -0.59 11.42 6.48
N ASP A 2 -1.79 11.80 6.83
CA ASP A 2 -2.75 12.38 5.88
C ASP A 2 -2.17 13.64 5.21
N LEU A 3 -1.53 14.53 5.98
CA LEU A 3 -0.78 15.68 5.46
C LEU A 3 0.27 15.31 4.40
N LEU A 4 0.99 14.19 4.61
CA LEU A 4 1.99 13.73 3.65
C LEU A 4 1.39 13.45 2.26
N LEU A 5 0.26 12.79 2.22
CA LEU A 5 -0.35 12.36 0.96
C LEU A 5 -1.18 13.47 0.30
N ASP A 6 -1.65 14.44 1.09
CA ASP A 6 -2.52 15.52 0.64
C ASP A 6 -1.73 16.81 0.29
N GLU A 7 -0.58 17.07 0.95
CA GLU A 7 0.18 18.32 0.80
C GLU A 7 1.49 18.18 0.00
N VAL A 8 2.00 16.94 -0.18
CA VAL A 8 3.25 16.74 -0.92
C VAL A 8 3.00 16.81 -2.41
N ASP A 9 3.72 17.68 -3.08
CA ASP A 9 3.79 17.68 -4.55
C ASP A 9 4.68 16.52 -5.03
N PHE A 10 4.07 15.52 -5.62
CA PHE A 10 4.76 14.40 -6.25
C PHE A 10 5.23 14.73 -7.67
N GLY A 11 4.81 15.88 -8.23
CA GLY A 11 5.05 16.23 -9.63
C GLY A 11 4.06 15.56 -10.58
N SER A 12 4.47 15.31 -11.82
CA SER A 12 3.62 14.76 -12.87
C SER A 12 4.30 13.59 -13.62
N GLY A 13 3.50 12.84 -14.39
CA GLY A 13 3.94 11.72 -15.20
C GLY A 13 4.04 10.40 -14.43
N PHE A 14 4.47 9.38 -15.14
CA PHE A 14 4.50 8.00 -14.65
C PHE A 14 5.21 7.85 -13.30
N ARG A 15 6.41 8.47 -13.15
CA ARG A 15 7.21 8.36 -11.93
C ARG A 15 6.47 8.92 -10.71
N ALA A 16 5.86 10.11 -10.87
CA ALA A 16 5.13 10.77 -9.80
C ALA A 16 3.94 9.93 -9.31
N VAL A 17 3.13 9.42 -10.24
CA VAL A 17 1.98 8.55 -9.95
C VAL A 17 2.43 7.25 -9.29
N ARG A 18 3.50 6.62 -9.80
CA ARG A 18 4.08 5.42 -9.21
C ARG A 18 4.53 5.65 -7.77
N ASP A 19 5.32 6.69 -7.54
CA ASP A 19 5.94 6.97 -6.24
C ASP A 19 4.89 7.32 -5.20
N LYS A 20 3.86 8.11 -5.57
CA LYS A 20 2.70 8.39 -4.72
C LYS A 20 1.96 7.10 -4.36
N LEU A 21 1.71 6.22 -5.34
CA LEU A 21 1.04 4.94 -5.09
C LEU A 21 1.87 4.02 -4.18
N ILE A 22 3.19 3.98 -4.33
CA ILE A 22 4.07 3.19 -3.45
C ILE A 22 3.91 3.62 -1.99
N ILE A 23 3.96 4.92 -1.72
CA ILE A 23 3.83 5.46 -0.36
C ILE A 23 2.43 5.19 0.21
N THR A 24 1.40 5.48 -0.59
CA THR A 24 0.01 5.22 -0.18
C THR A 24 -0.22 3.74 0.09
N MET A 25 0.35 2.85 -0.70
CA MET A 25 0.21 1.41 -0.52
C MET A 25 0.86 0.94 0.80
N PHE A 26 2.05 1.43 1.14
CA PHE A 26 2.66 1.13 2.45
C PHE A 26 1.78 1.59 3.61
N TYR A 27 1.28 2.82 3.54
CA TYR A 27 0.46 3.41 4.59
C TYR A 27 -0.92 2.76 4.70
N SER A 28 -1.57 2.48 3.56
CA SER A 28 -2.94 1.96 3.55
C SER A 28 -3.05 0.45 3.75
N THR A 29 -1.99 -0.30 3.54
CA THR A 29 -2.05 -1.78 3.57
C THR A 29 -1.07 -2.41 4.54
N GLY A 30 -0.07 -1.67 4.98
CA GLY A 30 1.03 -2.22 5.78
C GLY A 30 1.84 -3.31 5.07
N ILE A 31 1.83 -3.34 3.73
CA ILE A 31 2.59 -4.29 2.92
C ILE A 31 4.10 -4.24 3.23
N ARG A 32 4.80 -5.36 3.14
CA ARG A 32 6.27 -5.37 3.27
C ARG A 32 6.93 -4.92 1.97
N ARG A 33 8.11 -4.29 2.07
CA ARG A 33 8.86 -3.83 0.90
C ARG A 33 9.10 -4.95 -0.13
N ALA A 34 9.51 -6.13 0.32
CA ALA A 34 9.74 -7.26 -0.58
C ALA A 34 8.44 -7.75 -1.25
N GLU A 35 7.32 -7.72 -0.53
CA GLU A 35 6.00 -8.09 -1.06
C GLU A 35 5.52 -7.07 -2.11
N LEU A 36 5.74 -5.76 -1.88
CA LEU A 36 5.42 -4.72 -2.83
C LEU A 36 6.24 -4.86 -4.12
N ILE A 37 7.54 -5.10 -4.01
CA ILE A 37 8.44 -5.29 -5.17
C ILE A 37 8.03 -6.52 -5.98
N GLY A 38 7.66 -7.62 -5.32
CA GLY A 38 7.24 -8.85 -5.96
C GLY A 38 5.78 -8.91 -6.40
N LEU A 39 5.00 -7.83 -6.19
CA LEU A 39 3.58 -7.80 -6.56
C LEU A 39 3.41 -7.89 -8.08
N ARG A 40 2.40 -8.66 -8.52
CA ARG A 40 2.06 -8.80 -9.94
C ARG A 40 0.66 -8.25 -10.21
N ASP A 41 0.36 -7.95 -11.49
CA ASP A 41 -0.97 -7.43 -11.86
C ASP A 41 -2.11 -8.37 -11.47
N VAL A 42 -1.88 -9.68 -11.57
CA VAL A 42 -2.87 -10.72 -11.17
C VAL A 42 -3.13 -10.80 -9.67
N ASP A 43 -2.26 -10.22 -8.86
CA ASP A 43 -2.39 -10.19 -7.41
C ASP A 43 -3.23 -9.01 -6.91
N VAL A 44 -3.61 -8.08 -7.79
CA VAL A 44 -4.40 -6.89 -7.48
C VAL A 44 -5.80 -7.01 -8.06
N ASP A 45 -6.76 -7.36 -7.21
CA ASP A 45 -8.17 -7.50 -7.57
C ASP A 45 -8.94 -6.22 -7.23
N LEU A 46 -9.27 -5.44 -8.27
CA LEU A 46 -10.04 -4.21 -8.13
C LEU A 46 -11.50 -4.48 -7.78
N MET A 47 -12.09 -5.56 -8.28
CA MET A 47 -13.49 -5.89 -8.00
C MET A 47 -13.68 -6.24 -6.53
N ALA A 48 -12.83 -7.12 -6.00
CA ALA A 48 -12.84 -7.48 -4.58
C ALA A 48 -12.23 -6.39 -3.68
N SER A 49 -11.50 -5.41 -4.23
CA SER A 49 -10.69 -4.42 -3.51
C SER A 49 -9.68 -5.10 -2.58
N THR A 50 -8.86 -5.98 -3.13
CA THR A 50 -7.89 -6.76 -2.38
C THR A 50 -6.57 -6.93 -3.12
N ILE A 51 -5.51 -7.11 -2.33
CA ILE A 51 -4.18 -7.45 -2.80
C ILE A 51 -3.78 -8.78 -2.18
N LYS A 52 -3.37 -9.72 -3.01
CA LYS A 52 -2.78 -10.99 -2.55
C LYS A 52 -1.27 -10.83 -2.47
N VAL A 53 -0.69 -11.05 -1.32
CA VAL A 53 0.75 -10.99 -1.11
C VAL A 53 1.31 -12.33 -0.65
N THR A 54 2.53 -12.64 -1.09
CA THR A 54 3.25 -13.84 -0.70
C THR A 54 4.44 -13.45 0.17
N GLY A 55 4.42 -13.87 1.41
CA GLY A 55 5.45 -13.60 2.40
C GLY A 55 6.46 -14.75 2.55
N LYS A 56 7.22 -14.72 3.66
CA LYS A 56 8.19 -15.77 3.98
C LYS A 56 7.54 -17.15 4.00
N ARG A 57 8.29 -18.18 3.57
CA ARG A 57 7.85 -19.58 3.49
C ARG A 57 6.61 -19.77 2.60
N ASN A 58 6.49 -18.95 1.56
CA ASN A 58 5.37 -18.99 0.62
C ASN A 58 3.98 -18.82 1.25
N LYS A 59 3.90 -18.20 2.44
CA LYS A 59 2.62 -17.91 3.08
C LYS A 59 1.93 -16.76 2.39
N GLN A 60 0.73 -16.99 1.92
CA GLN A 60 -0.10 -15.99 1.27
C GLN A 60 -1.10 -15.38 2.26
N ARG A 61 -1.40 -14.09 2.06
CA ARG A 61 -2.51 -13.40 2.71
C ARG A 61 -3.16 -12.40 1.77
N ILE A 62 -4.42 -12.10 2.07
CA ILE A 62 -5.21 -11.10 1.36
C ILE A 62 -5.26 -9.84 2.21
N ILE A 63 -4.93 -8.70 1.60
CA ILE A 63 -5.00 -7.39 2.25
C ILE A 63 -6.13 -6.60 1.57
N PRO A 64 -7.18 -6.19 2.28
CA PRO A 64 -8.21 -5.32 1.73
C PRO A 64 -7.70 -3.89 1.59
N PHE A 65 -8.30 -3.11 0.69
CA PHE A 65 -8.01 -1.69 0.53
C PHE A 65 -9.28 -0.86 0.26
N GLY A 66 -9.18 0.45 0.48
CA GLY A 66 -10.27 1.39 0.32
C GLY A 66 -10.39 1.96 -1.09
N LYS A 67 -11.41 2.80 -1.29
CA LYS A 67 -11.74 3.42 -2.58
C LYS A 67 -10.62 4.32 -3.10
N GLU A 68 -9.99 5.09 -2.24
CA GLU A 68 -8.88 5.98 -2.61
C GLU A 68 -7.73 5.20 -3.27
N LEU A 69 -7.29 4.12 -2.62
CA LEU A 69 -6.21 3.29 -3.17
C LEU A 69 -6.63 2.62 -4.48
N ARG A 70 -7.92 2.25 -4.62
CA ARG A 70 -8.46 1.75 -5.90
C ARG A 70 -8.25 2.76 -7.03
N THR A 71 -8.70 4.01 -6.84
CA THR A 71 -8.56 5.08 -7.84
C THR A 71 -7.10 5.29 -8.23
N MET A 72 -6.20 5.33 -7.25
CA MET A 72 -4.77 5.48 -7.52
C MET A 72 -4.17 4.28 -8.27
N ILE A 73 -4.63 3.06 -8.01
CA ILE A 73 -4.22 1.86 -8.75
C ILE A 73 -4.69 1.94 -10.21
N GLU A 74 -5.92 2.37 -10.45
CA GLU A 74 -6.47 2.55 -11.79
C GLU A 74 -5.69 3.63 -12.56
N GLU A 75 -5.41 4.77 -11.94
CA GLU A 75 -4.57 5.83 -12.51
C GLU A 75 -3.17 5.33 -12.86
N TYR A 76 -2.53 4.62 -11.94
CA TYR A 76 -1.20 4.06 -12.19
C TYR A 76 -1.19 3.06 -13.36
N ARG A 77 -2.18 2.16 -13.43
CA ARG A 77 -2.30 1.22 -14.55
C ARG A 77 -2.47 1.95 -15.89
N ALA A 78 -3.29 3.00 -15.90
CA ALA A 78 -3.55 3.79 -17.11
C ALA A 78 -2.28 4.53 -17.58
N ILE A 79 -1.58 5.22 -16.70
CA ILE A 79 -0.36 5.96 -17.06
C ILE A 79 0.78 5.01 -17.42
N ARG A 80 0.91 3.88 -16.72
CA ARG A 80 1.90 2.84 -17.05
C ARG A 80 1.68 2.30 -18.48
N ALA A 81 0.43 1.96 -18.81
CA ALA A 81 0.10 1.46 -20.14
C ALA A 81 0.37 2.50 -21.23
N LYS A 82 0.10 3.78 -20.96
CA LYS A 82 0.29 4.89 -21.92
C LYS A 82 1.76 5.23 -22.13
N GLU A 83 2.56 5.35 -21.08
CA GLU A 83 3.93 5.91 -21.15
C GLU A 83 5.01 4.82 -21.26
N ILE A 84 4.79 3.64 -20.67
CA ILE A 84 5.79 2.58 -20.62
C ILE A 84 5.39 1.38 -21.49
N GLY A 85 4.08 1.09 -21.58
CA GLY A 85 3.55 -0.08 -22.28
C GLY A 85 3.09 -1.19 -21.34
N GLY A 86 2.89 -2.40 -21.89
CA GLY A 86 2.37 -3.57 -21.19
C GLY A 86 3.29 -4.78 -21.27
N GLY A 87 2.85 -5.90 -20.65
CA GLY A 87 3.55 -7.19 -20.72
C GLY A 87 4.63 -7.39 -19.66
N TYR A 88 4.70 -6.56 -18.65
CA TYR A 88 5.67 -6.70 -17.58
C TYR A 88 5.20 -7.69 -16.51
N PRO A 89 6.12 -8.49 -15.92
CA PRO A 89 5.75 -9.50 -14.91
C PRO A 89 5.38 -8.90 -13.56
N TYR A 90 5.85 -7.67 -13.26
CA TYR A 90 5.62 -7.01 -11.98
C TYR A 90 4.60 -5.88 -12.09
N PHE A 91 3.85 -5.67 -11.01
CA PHE A 91 2.91 -4.56 -10.92
C PHE A 91 3.63 -3.22 -10.91
N PHE A 92 4.62 -3.05 -10.03
CA PHE A 92 5.47 -1.87 -10.01
C PHE A 92 6.73 -2.06 -10.84
N ILE A 93 6.97 -1.11 -11.74
CA ILE A 93 8.14 -1.11 -12.64
C ILE A 93 8.85 0.25 -12.63
N LYS A 94 10.08 0.26 -13.12
CA LYS A 94 10.82 1.48 -13.45
C LYS A 94 10.36 2.06 -14.78
N GLU A 95 10.92 3.23 -15.13
CA GLU A 95 10.67 3.90 -16.41
C GLU A 95 11.16 3.09 -17.63
N ASP A 96 12.13 2.21 -17.44
CA ASP A 96 12.67 1.29 -18.46
C ASP A 96 11.91 -0.06 -18.52
N GLY A 97 10.84 -0.21 -17.72
CA GLY A 97 10.05 -1.44 -17.65
C GLY A 97 10.61 -2.53 -16.74
N GLU A 98 11.80 -2.34 -16.15
CA GLU A 98 12.37 -3.30 -15.22
C GLU A 98 11.72 -3.25 -13.83
N ALA A 99 11.93 -4.33 -13.07
CA ALA A 99 11.47 -4.43 -11.69
C ALA A 99 12.04 -3.35 -10.78
N LEU A 100 11.29 -2.94 -9.77
CA LEU A 100 11.84 -2.16 -8.67
C LEU A 100 12.84 -3.00 -7.87
N TYR A 101 13.78 -2.32 -7.21
CA TYR A 101 14.73 -2.95 -6.28
C TYR A 101 14.70 -2.27 -4.89
N PRO A 102 15.15 -2.94 -3.83
CA PRO A 102 14.96 -2.49 -2.45
C PRO A 102 15.48 -1.07 -2.17
N GLN A 103 16.63 -0.70 -2.74
CA GLN A 103 17.23 0.63 -2.54
C GLN A 103 16.44 1.74 -3.22
N LEU A 104 15.83 1.46 -4.39
CA LEU A 104 14.98 2.44 -5.07
C LEU A 104 13.74 2.74 -4.23
N VAL A 105 13.03 1.71 -3.77
CA VAL A 105 11.85 1.86 -2.91
C VAL A 105 12.21 2.60 -1.61
N TYR A 106 13.35 2.28 -1.01
CA TYR A 106 13.85 2.97 0.17
C TYR A 106 14.05 4.47 -0.11
N ARG A 107 14.75 4.82 -1.21
CA ARG A 107 15.00 6.22 -1.60
C ARG A 107 13.70 6.98 -1.87
N VAL A 108 12.74 6.38 -2.57
CA VAL A 108 11.43 6.99 -2.82
C VAL A 108 10.76 7.34 -1.50
N VAL A 109 10.63 6.38 -0.59
CA VAL A 109 9.97 6.61 0.70
C VAL A 109 10.71 7.65 1.53
N THR A 110 12.04 7.56 1.61
CA THR A 110 12.86 8.50 2.40
C THR A 110 12.73 9.92 1.86
N HIS A 111 12.84 10.10 0.55
CA HIS A 111 12.74 11.40 -0.11
C HIS A 111 11.43 12.12 0.26
N TYR A 112 10.30 11.47 0.07
CA TYR A 112 9.01 12.12 0.36
C TYR A 112 8.71 12.26 1.86
N LEU A 113 9.20 11.35 2.70
CA LEU A 113 9.09 11.53 4.16
C LEU A 113 9.96 12.68 4.67
N GLU A 114 11.08 13.01 4.00
CA GLU A 114 11.92 14.15 4.36
C GLU A 114 11.24 15.50 4.18
N THR A 115 10.33 15.59 3.21
CA THR A 115 9.64 16.86 2.92
C THR A 115 8.59 17.22 3.98
N VAL A 116 8.07 16.26 4.75
CA VAL A 116 6.92 16.49 5.64
C VAL A 116 7.11 16.03 7.08
N CYS A 117 8.16 15.29 7.38
CA CYS A 117 8.37 14.72 8.71
C CYS A 117 9.75 15.09 9.29
N SER A 118 9.73 15.65 10.50
CA SER A 118 10.92 15.79 11.36
C SER A 118 11.37 14.49 12.03
N LEU A 119 10.79 13.34 11.65
CA LEU A 119 11.11 12.04 12.22
C LEU A 119 12.56 11.65 11.96
N THR A 120 13.21 11.12 12.99
CA THR A 120 14.62 10.68 12.95
C THR A 120 14.82 9.44 12.06
N LYS A 121 13.80 8.62 11.89
CA LYS A 121 13.82 7.42 11.04
C LYS A 121 12.76 7.53 9.95
N LYS A 122 13.20 7.48 8.69
CA LYS A 122 12.37 7.62 7.49
C LYS A 122 12.57 6.38 6.61
N SER A 123 11.63 5.44 6.66
CA SER A 123 11.78 4.17 5.94
C SER A 123 10.42 3.52 5.67
N PRO A 124 10.33 2.55 4.75
CA PRO A 124 9.12 1.76 4.55
C PRO A 124 8.58 1.09 5.83
N HIS A 125 9.46 0.73 6.77
CA HIS A 125 9.05 0.18 8.06
C HIS A 125 8.28 1.18 8.91
N VAL A 126 8.61 2.46 8.85
CA VAL A 126 7.88 3.52 9.57
C VAL A 126 6.46 3.63 9.05
N LEU A 127 6.25 3.59 7.73
CA LEU A 127 4.92 3.62 7.13
C LEU A 127 4.06 2.41 7.55
N ARG A 128 4.67 1.23 7.59
CA ARG A 128 4.01 0.02 8.08
C ARG A 128 3.69 0.09 9.58
N HIS A 129 4.57 0.66 10.40
CA HIS A 129 4.30 0.94 11.82
C HIS A 129 3.17 1.94 11.99
N THR A 130 3.14 2.98 11.17
CA THR A 130 2.06 3.99 11.18
C THR A 130 0.71 3.35 10.81
N PHE A 131 0.68 2.46 9.83
CA PHE A 131 -0.51 1.66 9.51
C PHE A 131 -1.00 0.88 10.74
N ALA A 132 -0.12 0.12 11.38
CA ALA A 132 -0.48 -0.68 12.55
C ALA A 132 -1.03 0.19 13.70
N SER A 133 -0.34 1.29 14.00
CA SER A 133 -0.75 2.23 15.06
C SER A 133 -2.08 2.91 14.73
N ALA A 134 -2.30 3.33 13.49
CA ALA A 134 -3.56 3.93 13.06
C ALA A 134 -4.73 2.95 13.23
N MET A 135 -4.54 1.70 12.83
CA MET A 135 -5.56 0.66 12.98
C MET A 135 -5.91 0.42 14.46
N LEU A 136 -4.90 0.26 15.32
CA LEU A 136 -5.10 0.04 16.75
C LEU A 136 -5.75 1.24 17.44
N ASN A 137 -5.29 2.45 17.14
CA ASN A 137 -5.84 3.69 17.72
C ASN A 137 -7.31 3.92 17.33
N ASN A 138 -7.73 3.41 16.18
CA ASN A 138 -9.10 3.45 15.70
C ASN A 138 -9.93 2.20 16.10
N GLY A 139 -9.45 1.42 17.05
CA GLY A 139 -10.21 0.33 17.66
C GLY A 139 -10.14 -1.02 16.95
N ALA A 140 -9.19 -1.22 16.03
CA ALA A 140 -8.97 -2.57 15.49
C ALA A 140 -8.39 -3.49 16.55
N GLU A 141 -8.86 -4.72 16.57
CA GLU A 141 -8.31 -5.76 17.44
C GLU A 141 -6.86 -6.09 17.05
N LEU A 142 -5.99 -6.25 18.05
CA LEU A 142 -4.57 -6.54 17.86
C LEU A 142 -4.34 -7.77 16.96
N ASN A 143 -5.13 -8.82 17.11
CA ASN A 143 -5.02 -10.02 16.32
C ASN A 143 -5.39 -9.79 14.85
N SER A 144 -6.41 -8.97 14.57
CA SER A 144 -6.75 -8.55 13.21
C SER A 144 -5.60 -7.79 12.54
N VAL A 145 -4.97 -6.87 13.27
CA VAL A 145 -3.81 -6.11 12.76
C VAL A 145 -2.63 -7.04 12.50
N LYS A 146 -2.33 -7.96 13.41
CA LYS A 146 -1.28 -8.97 13.23
C LYS A 146 -1.54 -9.85 11.99
N ALA A 147 -2.79 -10.27 11.76
CA ALA A 147 -3.16 -11.06 10.57
C ALA A 147 -2.97 -10.27 9.28
N LEU A 148 -3.42 -9.00 9.22
CA LEU A 148 -3.19 -8.11 8.06
C LEU A 148 -1.71 -7.92 7.77
N LEU A 149 -0.89 -7.78 8.81
CA LEU A 149 0.56 -7.65 8.67
C LEU A 149 1.26 -8.97 8.35
N GLY A 150 0.60 -10.12 8.51
CA GLY A 150 1.20 -11.43 8.26
C GLY A 150 2.25 -11.81 9.29
N HIS A 151 2.01 -11.52 10.57
CA HIS A 151 2.82 -12.02 11.68
C HIS A 151 2.46 -13.48 11.95
N SER A 152 3.44 -14.39 11.89
CA SER A 152 3.25 -15.84 11.92
C SER A 152 3.01 -16.45 13.31
N SER A 153 3.08 -15.66 14.38
CA SER A 153 2.96 -16.15 15.76
C SER A 153 1.58 -15.92 16.36
N LEU A 154 0.52 -16.33 15.65
CA LEU A 154 -0.79 -16.50 16.28
C LEU A 154 -0.83 -17.91 16.86
N ALA A 155 -0.63 -18.02 18.16
CA ALA A 155 -0.81 -19.26 18.91
C ALA A 155 -2.31 -19.62 19.10
N SER A 156 -3.22 -18.95 18.43
CA SER A 156 -4.65 -19.21 18.46
C SER A 156 -5.21 -19.54 17.09
N THR A 157 -6.02 -20.59 17.06
CA THR A 157 -6.73 -21.17 15.93
C THR A 157 -7.86 -20.30 15.37
N GLU A 158 -7.90 -18.99 15.65
CA GLU A 158 -8.86 -18.09 15.04
C GLU A 158 -8.47 -17.84 13.58
N VAL A 159 -9.20 -18.51 12.70
CA VAL A 159 -9.14 -18.27 11.27
C VAL A 159 -9.81 -16.94 10.99
N TYR A 160 -9.02 -15.88 10.84
CA TYR A 160 -9.53 -14.61 10.37
C TYR A 160 -9.93 -14.74 8.91
N THR A 161 -11.23 -14.79 8.66
CA THR A 161 -11.73 -14.82 7.28
C THR A 161 -11.46 -13.49 6.59
N HIS A 162 -11.34 -13.51 5.27
CA HIS A 162 -11.23 -12.32 4.45
C HIS A 162 -12.34 -11.27 4.76
N ILE A 163 -13.55 -11.72 5.07
CA ILE A 163 -14.70 -10.88 5.44
C ILE A 163 -14.43 -10.15 6.76
N THR A 164 -13.92 -10.84 7.77
CA THR A 164 -13.58 -10.27 9.08
C THR A 164 -12.48 -9.23 8.95
N LEU A 165 -11.41 -9.53 8.20
CA LEU A 165 -10.30 -8.59 7.96
C LEU A 165 -10.76 -7.35 7.20
N LYS A 166 -11.62 -7.51 6.19
CA LYS A 166 -12.21 -6.39 5.43
C LYS A 166 -13.08 -5.50 6.30
N LYS A 167 -13.86 -6.08 7.22
CA LYS A 167 -14.67 -5.34 8.19
C LYS A 167 -13.79 -4.55 9.16
N SER A 168 -12.80 -5.18 9.78
CA SER A 168 -11.84 -4.51 10.67
C SER A 168 -11.10 -3.37 9.97
N TYR A 169 -10.64 -3.59 8.73
CA TYR A 169 -9.99 -2.56 7.94
C TYR A 169 -10.90 -1.35 7.70
N LYS A 170 -12.14 -1.57 7.23
CA LYS A 170 -13.10 -0.51 6.96
C LYS A 170 -13.45 0.32 8.20
N GLN A 171 -13.56 -0.33 9.36
CA GLN A 171 -13.90 0.34 10.61
C GLN A 171 -12.73 1.15 11.19
N ALA A 172 -11.51 0.68 11.03
CA ALA A 172 -10.38 1.20 11.75
C ALA A 172 -9.38 1.99 10.90
N HIS A 173 -9.31 1.78 9.57
CA HIS A 173 -8.33 2.51 8.76
C HIS A 173 -8.87 3.88 8.34
N PRO A 174 -8.13 5.00 8.61
CA PRO A 174 -8.62 6.36 8.35
C PRO A 174 -8.99 6.63 6.89
N ARG A 175 -8.34 5.96 5.94
CA ARG A 175 -8.56 6.14 4.50
C ARG A 175 -9.40 5.04 3.83
N ALA A 176 -10.01 4.12 4.63
CA ALA A 176 -10.78 3.03 4.06
C ALA A 176 -12.01 3.48 3.28
N GLU A 177 -12.65 4.56 3.73
CA GLU A 177 -13.91 5.09 3.17
C GLU A 177 -13.82 6.55 2.72
N ARG A 178 -12.63 7.16 2.67
CA ARG A 178 -12.49 8.51 2.12
C ARG A 178 -13.09 8.56 0.72
N LYS A 179 -14.10 9.40 0.55
CA LYS A 179 -14.60 9.77 -0.78
C LYS A 179 -13.48 10.58 -1.42
N GLY A 180 -13.06 10.21 -2.63
CA GLY A 180 -12.20 11.09 -3.40
C GLY A 180 -12.86 12.46 -3.46
N GLU A 181 -12.19 13.48 -2.97
CA GLU A 181 -12.62 14.84 -3.20
C GLU A 181 -12.59 15.05 -4.71
N ASN A 182 -13.76 15.34 -5.27
CA ASN A 182 -13.86 15.81 -6.64
C ASN A 182 -13.05 17.11 -6.72
N TYR A 183 -11.86 17.03 -7.26
CA TYR A 183 -11.22 18.21 -7.84
C TYR A 183 -11.95 18.54 -9.13
N GLY A 184 -13.11 19.17 -8.98
CA GLY A 184 -13.91 19.75 -10.03
C GLY A 184 -14.15 21.21 -9.69
N ASN A 185 -13.35 22.06 -10.25
CA ASN A 185 -13.62 23.32 -10.97
C ASN A 185 -12.31 24.06 -11.22
#